data_d1d9db5051fc8840416d8649be2ca1ff
#
_entry.id   d1d9db5051fc8840416d8649be2ca1ff
#
_cell.length_a   1.000
_cell.length_b   1.000
_cell.length_c   1.000
_cell.angle_alpha   90.00
_cell.angle_beta   90.00
_cell.angle_gamma   90.00
#
_symmetry.space_group_name_H-M   'P 1'
#
loop_
_entity.id
_entity.type
_entity.pdbx_description
1 polymer ?
#
loop_
_entity_poly.entity_id
_entity_poly.type
_entity_poly.pdbx_seq_one_letter_code
_entity_poly.pdbx_strand_id
1 'polypeptide(L)'
;MHTQNLIIGFGKAGKTLAADLAKHGQQVVLVEQSAQMYGGTCINIGCIPSKKLIVESEQRGHNADKAAVFAAAMNAKNTLIPKLRAANFAKLDNLDGVTVLNARAEFLDDRTVKLTDPDGGVQTLTAERIFINTGATPRRLGVAGEDSPRVLDSTGVLALNERPRRLVIIGGGYIGLEFAFMFHAFGSEITILDGGDRFLPREDRDIAEEMLRVLNSKGIKVLQGVKIEAFRDNTADTSVITSQGEFTADAVLVGVGRVPNTQGLGLANAGIETDPSGFILVDDHLRVQGKNHIWAMGDVAGSPMFTYISLDDYRIVREQLFGDGKRNRADRTPFPTATFTEPPLAHIGLTETAAQQSGREVKVLKLKADAIPKAKILNQTDGLLKAVVDAHSGEILGVTLFCAEAHEIINLFKMAIDFRVPARYVKNQIFTHPTIAEGLNDLFAGC
;
A
#
# COMPACT_ATOMS: atom_id res chain seq x y z
N MET A 1 -18.89 -19.49 23.41
CA MET A 1 -17.51 -20.02 23.25
C MET A 1 -16.55 -19.19 24.10
N HIS A 2 -15.34 -19.75 24.39
CA HIS A 2 -14.26 -19.04 25.07
C HIS A 2 -12.93 -19.37 24.39
N THR A 3 -12.01 -18.40 24.35
CA THR A 3 -10.64 -18.58 23.82
C THR A 3 -9.63 -17.73 24.61
N GLN A 4 -8.37 -18.13 24.60
CA GLN A 4 -7.29 -17.29 25.15
C GLN A 4 -7.07 -16.05 24.26
N ASN A 5 -7.08 -16.23 22.94
CA ASN A 5 -6.76 -15.16 22.00
C ASN A 5 -7.81 -15.10 20.89
N LEU A 6 -8.41 -13.93 20.71
CA LEU A 6 -9.28 -13.62 19.59
C LEU A 6 -8.56 -12.66 18.66
N ILE A 7 -8.52 -12.98 17.36
CA ILE A 7 -8.02 -12.10 16.31
C ILE A 7 -9.18 -11.74 15.39
N ILE A 8 -9.46 -10.47 15.21
CA ILE A 8 -10.51 -9.96 14.32
C ILE A 8 -9.85 -9.42 13.05
N GLY A 9 -10.00 -10.15 11.95
CA GLY A 9 -9.44 -9.87 10.63
C GLY A 9 -8.23 -10.73 10.26
N PHE A 10 -8.26 -11.28 9.04
CA PHE A 10 -7.23 -12.17 8.49
C PHE A 10 -6.08 -11.39 7.79
N GLY A 11 -5.79 -10.18 8.26
CA GLY A 11 -4.73 -9.34 7.72
C GLY A 11 -3.32 -9.87 8.01
N LYS A 12 -2.28 -9.16 7.52
CA LYS A 12 -0.88 -9.62 7.62
C LYS A 12 -0.42 -9.80 9.07
N ALA A 13 -0.72 -8.85 9.95
CA ALA A 13 -0.38 -8.95 11.37
C ALA A 13 -1.16 -10.07 12.05
N GLY A 14 -2.50 -10.09 11.88
CA GLY A 14 -3.39 -11.03 12.53
C GLY A 14 -3.05 -12.49 12.23
N LYS A 15 -2.92 -12.84 10.94
CA LYS A 15 -2.57 -14.22 10.56
C LYS A 15 -1.17 -14.64 11.02
N THR A 16 -0.22 -13.69 11.07
CA THR A 16 1.14 -14.00 11.53
C THR A 16 1.16 -14.21 13.03
N LEU A 17 0.43 -13.37 13.77
CA LEU A 17 0.27 -13.51 15.22
C LEU A 17 -0.47 -14.80 15.59
N ALA A 18 -1.55 -15.16 14.86
CA ALA A 18 -2.28 -16.42 15.09
C ALA A 18 -1.37 -17.62 15.03
N ALA A 19 -0.54 -17.71 13.98
CA ALA A 19 0.40 -18.81 13.82
C ALA A 19 1.49 -18.84 14.92
N ASP A 20 1.93 -17.68 15.39
CA ASP A 20 2.96 -17.56 16.42
C ASP A 20 2.41 -17.93 17.81
N LEU A 21 1.21 -17.45 18.15
CA LEU A 21 0.50 -17.82 19.39
C LEU A 21 0.29 -19.34 19.47
N ALA A 22 -0.17 -19.97 18.39
CA ALA A 22 -0.36 -21.43 18.33
C ALA A 22 0.95 -22.20 18.55
N LYS A 23 2.06 -21.74 17.94
CA LYS A 23 3.39 -22.33 18.16
C LYS A 23 3.85 -22.26 19.62
N HIS A 24 3.34 -21.27 20.37
CA HIS A 24 3.57 -21.15 21.81
C HIS A 24 2.50 -21.89 22.65
N GLY A 25 1.75 -22.81 22.04
CA GLY A 25 0.76 -23.66 22.72
C GLY A 25 -0.51 -22.94 23.16
N GLN A 26 -0.80 -21.76 22.60
CA GLN A 26 -1.97 -20.97 22.98
C GLN A 26 -3.15 -21.20 22.02
N GLN A 27 -4.37 -21.17 22.58
CA GLN A 27 -5.59 -21.27 21.80
C GLN A 27 -5.93 -19.94 21.12
N VAL A 28 -6.24 -19.98 19.83
CA VAL A 28 -6.55 -18.82 19.01
C VAL A 28 -7.83 -19.04 18.21
N VAL A 29 -8.74 -18.10 18.28
CA VAL A 29 -9.83 -17.97 17.32
C VAL A 29 -9.54 -16.78 16.45
N LEU A 30 -9.44 -17.00 15.14
CA LEU A 30 -9.31 -15.93 14.12
C LEU A 30 -10.63 -15.82 13.37
N VAL A 31 -11.19 -14.61 13.37
CA VAL A 31 -12.48 -14.31 12.73
C VAL A 31 -12.25 -13.46 11.50
N GLU A 32 -12.78 -13.86 10.35
CA GLU A 32 -12.78 -13.08 9.11
C GLU A 32 -14.20 -13.06 8.53
N GLN A 33 -14.71 -11.87 8.22
CA GLN A 33 -16.09 -11.69 7.75
C GLN A 33 -16.36 -12.24 6.35
N SER A 34 -15.33 -12.49 5.56
CA SER A 34 -15.45 -12.97 4.18
C SER A 34 -14.40 -14.02 3.85
N ALA A 35 -14.83 -15.22 3.47
CA ALA A 35 -13.93 -16.26 2.97
C ALA A 35 -13.13 -15.82 1.72
N GLN A 36 -13.60 -14.80 0.99
CA GLN A 36 -12.88 -14.20 -0.13
C GLN A 36 -11.71 -13.31 0.33
N MET A 37 -11.61 -13.01 1.63
CA MET A 37 -10.58 -12.13 2.20
C MET A 37 -9.53 -12.88 3.05
N TYR A 38 -9.53 -14.22 3.07
CA TYR A 38 -8.46 -14.97 3.74
C TYR A 38 -7.08 -14.59 3.20
N GLY A 39 -6.20 -14.14 4.08
CA GLY A 39 -4.91 -13.54 3.74
C GLY A 39 -4.88 -12.01 3.73
N GLY A 40 -6.04 -11.36 3.85
CA GLY A 40 -6.21 -9.90 3.93
C GLY A 40 -6.16 -9.18 2.58
N THR A 41 -6.25 -7.86 2.65
CA THR A 41 -6.29 -6.93 1.50
C THR A 41 -5.15 -7.15 0.50
N CYS A 42 -3.92 -7.29 0.98
CA CYS A 42 -2.74 -7.44 0.13
C CYS A 42 -2.85 -8.62 -0.86
N ILE A 43 -3.31 -9.79 -0.38
CA ILE A 43 -3.44 -11.00 -1.21
C ILE A 43 -4.60 -10.86 -2.19
N ASN A 44 -5.75 -10.34 -1.74
CA ASN A 44 -7.00 -10.50 -2.45
C ASN A 44 -7.37 -9.33 -3.36
N ILE A 45 -7.16 -8.09 -2.91
CA ILE A 45 -7.65 -6.87 -3.56
C ILE A 45 -6.64 -5.71 -3.54
N GLY A 46 -5.39 -5.96 -3.17
CA GLY A 46 -4.36 -4.92 -3.03
C GLY A 46 -3.09 -5.21 -3.83
N CYS A 47 -1.98 -5.38 -3.10
CA CYS A 47 -0.63 -5.45 -3.67
C CYS A 47 -0.46 -6.59 -4.70
N ILE A 48 -0.91 -7.79 -4.38
CA ILE A 48 -0.64 -8.96 -5.25
C ILE A 48 -1.42 -8.86 -6.57
N PRO A 49 -2.75 -8.65 -6.59
CA PRO A 49 -3.46 -8.53 -7.86
C PRO A 49 -2.99 -7.34 -8.70
N SER A 50 -2.69 -6.17 -8.10
CA SER A 50 -2.21 -5.02 -8.86
C SER A 50 -0.83 -5.26 -9.45
N LYS A 51 0.15 -5.79 -8.68
CA LYS A 51 1.50 -6.08 -9.18
C LYS A 51 1.50 -7.21 -10.21
N LYS A 52 0.61 -8.20 -10.05
CA LYS A 52 0.43 -9.22 -11.10
C LYS A 52 -0.01 -8.58 -12.43
N LEU A 53 -0.97 -7.67 -12.40
CA LEU A 53 -1.43 -6.98 -13.61
C LEU A 53 -0.37 -6.02 -14.18
N ILE A 54 0.41 -5.32 -13.34
CA ILE A 54 1.54 -4.48 -13.78
C ILE A 54 2.54 -5.34 -14.55
N VAL A 55 3.00 -6.45 -13.99
CA VAL A 55 3.96 -7.36 -14.65
C VAL A 55 3.38 -7.91 -15.96
N GLU A 56 2.12 -8.33 -15.99
CA GLU A 56 1.48 -8.81 -17.22
C GLU A 56 1.35 -7.70 -18.28
N SER A 57 1.09 -6.46 -17.87
CA SER A 57 0.99 -5.32 -18.78
C SER A 57 2.33 -4.97 -19.42
N GLU A 58 3.43 -5.04 -18.65
CA GLU A 58 4.79 -4.80 -19.13
C GLU A 58 5.24 -5.90 -20.09
N GLN A 59 5.10 -7.17 -19.71
CA GLN A 59 5.57 -8.31 -20.50
C GLN A 59 4.79 -8.50 -21.80
N ARG A 60 3.50 -8.17 -21.84
CA ARG A 60 2.61 -8.39 -22.98
C ARG A 60 2.20 -7.11 -23.69
N GLY A 61 2.53 -5.96 -23.13
CA GLY A 61 2.05 -4.64 -23.58
C GLY A 61 2.46 -4.27 -25.02
N HIS A 62 3.46 -4.94 -25.58
CA HIS A 62 3.90 -4.73 -26.96
C HIS A 62 3.03 -5.41 -28.03
N ASN A 63 2.09 -6.31 -27.60
CA ASN A 63 1.17 -6.95 -28.55
C ASN A 63 0.13 -5.94 -29.06
N ALA A 64 -0.20 -6.04 -30.35
CA ALA A 64 -1.19 -5.17 -30.99
C ALA A 64 -2.62 -5.39 -30.49
N ASP A 65 -3.00 -6.63 -30.14
CA ASP A 65 -4.33 -6.94 -29.59
C ASP A 65 -4.37 -6.68 -28.08
N LYS A 66 -4.65 -5.43 -27.72
CA LYS A 66 -4.73 -4.98 -26.33
C LYS A 66 -5.88 -5.64 -25.53
N ALA A 67 -6.97 -6.01 -26.19
CA ALA A 67 -8.10 -6.68 -25.54
C ALA A 67 -7.72 -8.11 -25.13
N ALA A 68 -7.08 -8.86 -26.03
CA ALA A 68 -6.58 -10.20 -25.73
C ALA A 68 -5.50 -10.16 -24.63
N VAL A 69 -4.60 -9.18 -24.66
CA VAL A 69 -3.57 -8.98 -23.62
C VAL A 69 -4.22 -8.76 -22.25
N PHE A 70 -5.21 -7.86 -22.16
CA PHE A 70 -5.92 -7.61 -20.92
C PHE A 70 -6.66 -8.85 -20.41
N ALA A 71 -7.39 -9.55 -21.27
CA ALA A 71 -8.11 -10.77 -20.91
C ALA A 71 -7.14 -11.85 -20.37
N ALA A 72 -5.98 -12.04 -21.02
CA ALA A 72 -4.95 -12.97 -20.56
C ALA A 72 -4.37 -12.58 -19.20
N ALA A 73 -4.11 -11.29 -18.97
CA ALA A 73 -3.61 -10.76 -17.70
C ALA A 73 -4.63 -10.97 -16.57
N MET A 74 -5.90 -10.68 -16.85
CA MET A 74 -7.00 -10.91 -15.89
C MET A 74 -7.14 -12.40 -15.53
N ASN A 75 -7.05 -13.30 -16.52
CA ASN A 75 -7.07 -14.74 -16.28
C ASN A 75 -5.87 -15.19 -15.42
N ALA A 76 -4.66 -14.70 -15.70
CA ALA A 76 -3.47 -14.99 -14.90
C ALA A 76 -3.63 -14.54 -13.44
N LYS A 77 -4.14 -13.33 -13.22
CA LYS A 77 -4.47 -12.81 -11.89
C LYS A 77 -5.55 -13.66 -11.23
N ASN A 78 -6.66 -13.93 -11.90
CA ASN A 78 -7.79 -14.70 -11.37
C ASN A 78 -7.42 -16.15 -11.04
N THR A 79 -6.39 -16.70 -11.68
CA THR A 79 -5.83 -18.02 -11.35
C THR A 79 -4.91 -17.96 -10.12
N LEU A 80 -4.12 -16.90 -9.98
CA LEU A 80 -3.14 -16.75 -8.88
C LEU A 80 -3.82 -16.49 -7.53
N ILE A 81 -4.76 -15.55 -7.49
CA ILE A 81 -5.32 -15.06 -6.21
C ILE A 81 -6.03 -16.16 -5.42
N PRO A 82 -6.91 -16.99 -5.99
CA PRO A 82 -7.54 -18.08 -5.24
C PRO A 82 -6.52 -19.09 -4.67
N LYS A 83 -5.45 -19.39 -5.40
CA LYS A 83 -4.39 -20.30 -4.93
C LYS A 83 -3.68 -19.73 -3.71
N LEU A 84 -3.34 -18.44 -3.73
CA LEU A 84 -2.69 -17.77 -2.60
C LEU A 84 -3.63 -17.64 -1.40
N ARG A 85 -4.91 -17.36 -1.64
CA ARG A 85 -5.94 -17.32 -0.61
C ARG A 85 -6.07 -18.67 0.09
N ALA A 86 -6.24 -19.75 -0.68
CA ALA A 86 -6.34 -21.10 -0.15
C ALA A 86 -5.09 -21.50 0.64
N ALA A 87 -3.89 -21.18 0.13
CA ALA A 87 -2.64 -21.43 0.84
C ALA A 87 -2.52 -20.64 2.16
N ASN A 88 -3.03 -19.39 2.21
CA ASN A 88 -3.05 -18.60 3.43
C ASN A 88 -4.04 -19.17 4.47
N PHE A 89 -5.20 -19.63 4.03
CA PHE A 89 -6.18 -20.31 4.88
C PHE A 89 -5.58 -21.60 5.46
N ALA A 90 -5.11 -22.50 4.61
CA ALA A 90 -4.55 -23.79 5.02
C ALA A 90 -3.36 -23.67 6.00
N LYS A 91 -2.57 -22.59 5.90
CA LYS A 91 -1.47 -22.34 6.85
C LYS A 91 -1.93 -22.15 8.29
N LEU A 92 -3.16 -21.70 8.53
CA LEU A 92 -3.72 -21.52 9.85
C LEU A 92 -4.65 -22.66 10.23
N ASP A 93 -5.49 -23.10 9.32
CA ASP A 93 -6.48 -24.17 9.52
C ASP A 93 -5.83 -25.52 9.88
N ASN A 94 -4.61 -25.75 9.38
CA ASN A 94 -3.82 -26.94 9.70
C ASN A 94 -2.96 -26.81 10.97
N LEU A 95 -3.07 -25.72 11.73
CA LEU A 95 -2.33 -25.56 12.98
C LEU A 95 -3.18 -25.98 14.18
N ASP A 96 -2.64 -26.88 15.00
CA ASP A 96 -3.23 -27.20 16.28
C ASP A 96 -3.36 -25.92 17.13
N GLY A 97 -4.51 -25.76 17.77
CA GLY A 97 -4.80 -24.59 18.60
C GLY A 97 -5.33 -23.36 17.84
N VAL A 98 -5.46 -23.40 16.50
CA VAL A 98 -6.09 -22.33 15.73
C VAL A 98 -7.44 -22.76 15.21
N THR A 99 -8.45 -21.93 15.41
CA THR A 99 -9.77 -22.06 14.79
C THR A 99 -10.04 -20.83 13.93
N VAL A 100 -10.27 -21.02 12.64
CA VAL A 100 -10.66 -19.94 11.71
C VAL A 100 -12.17 -19.94 11.54
N LEU A 101 -12.82 -18.83 11.86
CA LEU A 101 -14.28 -18.65 11.71
C LEU A 101 -14.59 -17.63 10.62
N ASN A 102 -15.51 -17.99 9.72
CA ASN A 102 -16.08 -17.04 8.78
C ASN A 102 -17.30 -16.38 9.44
N ALA A 103 -17.09 -15.20 10.02
CA ALA A 103 -18.14 -14.46 10.72
C ALA A 103 -17.77 -12.96 10.83
N ARG A 104 -18.79 -12.12 10.97
CA ARG A 104 -18.64 -10.73 11.38
C ARG A 104 -18.59 -10.64 12.90
N ALA A 105 -17.57 -9.95 13.42
CA ALA A 105 -17.41 -9.70 14.85
C ALA A 105 -17.97 -8.32 15.24
N GLU A 106 -18.65 -8.25 16.36
CA GLU A 106 -19.16 -7.01 16.97
C GLU A 106 -18.96 -7.10 18.49
N PHE A 107 -18.29 -6.12 19.10
CA PHE A 107 -18.11 -6.06 20.55
C PHE A 107 -19.46 -5.89 21.28
N LEU A 108 -19.70 -6.73 22.29
CA LEU A 108 -20.77 -6.57 23.27
C LEU A 108 -20.26 -5.89 24.54
N ASP A 109 -19.03 -6.16 24.90
CA ASP A 109 -18.23 -5.52 25.95
C ASP A 109 -16.74 -5.66 25.60
N ASP A 110 -15.83 -5.32 26.50
CA ASP A 110 -14.38 -5.34 26.20
C ASP A 110 -13.75 -6.74 26.22
N ARG A 111 -14.53 -7.80 26.49
CA ARG A 111 -14.08 -9.20 26.46
C ARG A 111 -14.97 -10.12 25.64
N THR A 112 -16.16 -9.65 25.28
CA THR A 112 -17.18 -10.45 24.62
C THR A 112 -17.51 -9.87 23.25
N VAL A 113 -17.47 -10.71 22.23
CA VAL A 113 -17.91 -10.35 20.88
C VAL A 113 -19.08 -11.23 20.45
N LYS A 114 -20.00 -10.61 19.74
CA LYS A 114 -21.03 -11.29 18.95
C LYS A 114 -20.41 -11.67 17.60
N LEU A 115 -20.55 -12.92 17.21
CA LEU A 115 -20.18 -13.43 15.89
C LEU A 115 -21.44 -13.73 15.11
N THR A 116 -21.57 -13.15 13.92
CA THR A 116 -22.66 -13.43 12.99
C THR A 116 -22.08 -14.07 11.74
N ASP A 117 -22.44 -15.33 11.49
CA ASP A 117 -22.00 -16.07 10.31
C ASP A 117 -22.72 -15.60 9.02
N PRO A 118 -22.29 -16.01 7.82
CA PRO A 118 -22.94 -15.61 6.56
C PRO A 118 -24.40 -16.03 6.44
N ASP A 119 -24.82 -17.08 7.15
CA ASP A 119 -26.20 -17.60 7.12
C ASP A 119 -27.09 -16.93 8.16
N GLY A 120 -26.54 -15.97 8.93
CA GLY A 120 -27.25 -15.23 9.96
C GLY A 120 -27.28 -15.90 11.32
N GLY A 121 -26.55 -17.01 11.49
CA GLY A 121 -26.36 -17.67 12.78
C GLY A 121 -25.55 -16.76 13.72
N VAL A 122 -26.01 -16.67 14.99
CA VAL A 122 -25.40 -15.80 15.99
C VAL A 122 -24.85 -16.62 17.14
N GLN A 123 -23.60 -16.34 17.53
CA GLN A 123 -22.98 -16.88 18.73
C GLN A 123 -22.16 -15.83 19.46
N THR A 124 -21.89 -16.04 20.74
CA THR A 124 -21.01 -15.18 21.53
C THR A 124 -19.69 -15.86 21.80
N LEU A 125 -18.60 -15.08 21.76
CA LEU A 125 -17.25 -15.52 22.06
C LEU A 125 -16.63 -14.58 23.09
N THR A 126 -16.13 -15.14 24.20
CA THR A 126 -15.32 -14.41 25.19
C THR A 126 -13.84 -14.70 24.98
N ALA A 127 -12.99 -13.71 25.20
CA ALA A 127 -11.55 -13.85 25.02
C ALA A 127 -10.76 -13.20 26.17
N GLU A 128 -9.62 -13.80 26.52
CA GLU A 128 -8.67 -13.19 27.47
C GLU A 128 -7.92 -12.03 26.83
N ARG A 129 -7.56 -12.15 25.54
CA ARG A 129 -6.87 -11.14 24.74
C ARG A 129 -7.53 -10.98 23.37
N ILE A 130 -7.63 -9.75 22.91
CA ILE A 130 -8.26 -9.43 21.61
C ILE A 130 -7.29 -8.61 20.77
N PHE A 131 -7.15 -8.97 19.48
CA PHE A 131 -6.28 -8.31 18.51
C PHE A 131 -7.11 -7.90 17.30
N ILE A 132 -7.24 -6.58 17.07
CA ILE A 132 -8.03 -6.02 15.98
C ILE A 132 -7.10 -5.77 14.79
N ASN A 133 -7.36 -6.42 13.66
CA ASN A 133 -6.59 -6.29 12.41
C ASN A 133 -7.52 -6.22 11.18
N THR A 134 -8.58 -5.44 11.31
CA THR A 134 -9.65 -5.30 10.29
C THR A 134 -9.22 -4.45 9.08
N GLY A 135 -8.09 -3.74 9.18
CA GLY A 135 -7.52 -2.98 8.07
C GLY A 135 -8.31 -1.72 7.70
N ALA A 136 -8.27 -1.37 6.43
CA ALA A 136 -8.91 -0.18 5.88
C ALA A 136 -9.57 -0.47 4.52
N THR A 137 -10.53 0.37 4.12
CA THR A 137 -11.25 0.30 2.84
C THR A 137 -11.09 1.61 2.05
N PRO A 138 -11.26 1.62 0.72
CA PRO A 138 -11.24 2.84 -0.07
C PRO A 138 -12.24 3.89 0.43
N ARG A 139 -11.81 5.16 0.42
CA ARG A 139 -12.66 6.30 0.77
C ARG A 139 -13.59 6.64 -0.38
N ARG A 140 -14.84 6.92 -0.07
CA ARG A 140 -15.81 7.47 -1.01
C ARG A 140 -15.74 9.00 -1.05
N LEU A 141 -16.15 9.59 -2.18
CA LEU A 141 -16.21 11.04 -2.35
C LEU A 141 -17.43 11.68 -1.69
N GLY A 142 -18.55 10.95 -1.64
CA GLY A 142 -19.82 11.43 -1.12
C GLY A 142 -20.54 12.40 -2.05
N VAL A 143 -20.30 12.29 -3.37
CA VAL A 143 -20.94 13.14 -4.39
C VAL A 143 -22.05 12.40 -5.13
N ALA A 144 -22.96 13.15 -5.77
CA ALA A 144 -24.06 12.58 -6.53
C ALA A 144 -23.55 11.66 -7.66
N GLY A 145 -24.21 10.52 -7.86
CA GLY A 145 -23.88 9.55 -8.90
C GLY A 145 -22.70 8.63 -8.59
N GLU A 146 -22.10 8.70 -7.39
CA GLU A 146 -20.96 7.84 -7.01
C GLU A 146 -21.34 6.34 -6.94
N ASP A 147 -22.64 6.01 -6.84
CA ASP A 147 -23.11 4.62 -6.86
C ASP A 147 -23.26 4.02 -8.27
N SER A 148 -22.85 4.75 -9.31
CA SER A 148 -22.81 4.25 -10.68
C SER A 148 -21.94 2.98 -10.77
N PRO A 149 -22.35 1.95 -11.53
CA PRO A 149 -21.54 0.76 -11.76
C PRO A 149 -20.24 1.03 -12.52
N ARG A 150 -20.07 2.23 -13.08
CA ARG A 150 -18.84 2.66 -13.76
C ARG A 150 -17.90 3.45 -12.87
N VAL A 151 -18.36 3.88 -11.69
CA VAL A 151 -17.55 4.58 -10.68
C VAL A 151 -17.07 3.55 -9.66
N LEU A 152 -15.79 3.23 -9.71
CA LEU A 152 -15.19 2.08 -9.06
C LEU A 152 -14.08 2.53 -8.10
N ASP A 153 -13.92 1.80 -7.03
CA ASP A 153 -12.69 1.82 -6.24
C ASP A 153 -11.61 0.92 -6.87
N SER A 154 -10.44 0.84 -6.23
CA SER A 154 -9.35 -0.01 -6.70
C SER A 154 -9.74 -1.50 -6.79
N THR A 155 -10.62 -1.98 -5.92
CA THR A 155 -11.12 -3.37 -5.94
C THR A 155 -11.98 -3.61 -7.17
N GLY A 156 -12.91 -2.70 -7.44
CA GLY A 156 -13.78 -2.77 -8.60
C GLY A 156 -13.01 -2.73 -9.92
N VAL A 157 -12.00 -1.85 -10.02
CA VAL A 157 -11.15 -1.77 -11.24
C VAL A 157 -10.32 -3.03 -11.43
N LEU A 158 -9.82 -3.66 -10.35
CA LEU A 158 -9.13 -4.96 -10.41
C LEU A 158 -10.06 -6.13 -10.79
N ALA A 159 -11.37 -5.94 -10.75
CA ALA A 159 -12.38 -6.95 -11.09
C ALA A 159 -13.01 -6.76 -12.49
N LEU A 160 -12.61 -5.73 -13.24
CA LEU A 160 -13.13 -5.48 -14.58
C LEU A 160 -12.95 -6.70 -15.50
N ASN A 161 -13.97 -7.04 -16.23
CA ASN A 161 -13.93 -8.12 -17.23
C ASN A 161 -13.35 -7.64 -18.57
N GLU A 162 -13.56 -6.36 -18.90
CA GLU A 162 -13.11 -5.73 -20.12
C GLU A 162 -12.27 -4.51 -19.83
N ARG A 163 -11.31 -4.23 -20.69
CA ARG A 163 -10.46 -3.04 -20.61
C ARG A 163 -11.28 -1.80 -20.98
N PRO A 164 -11.40 -0.79 -20.09
CA PRO A 164 -11.99 0.49 -20.46
C PRO A 164 -11.12 1.17 -21.52
N ARG A 165 -11.74 1.74 -22.54
CA ARG A 165 -11.01 2.54 -23.53
C ARG A 165 -10.52 3.84 -22.92
N ARG A 166 -11.40 4.51 -22.14
CA ARG A 166 -11.13 5.75 -21.43
C ARG A 166 -11.28 5.46 -19.92
N LEU A 167 -10.19 5.62 -19.20
CA LEU A 167 -10.17 5.50 -17.74
C LEU A 167 -9.87 6.87 -17.14
N VAL A 168 -10.83 7.44 -16.40
CA VAL A 168 -10.60 8.61 -15.57
C VAL A 168 -10.22 8.15 -14.16
N ILE A 169 -9.14 8.69 -13.62
CA ILE A 169 -8.62 8.38 -12.28
C ILE A 169 -8.73 9.62 -11.43
N ILE A 170 -9.46 9.52 -10.31
CA ILE A 170 -9.61 10.59 -9.33
C ILE A 170 -8.62 10.35 -8.21
N GLY A 171 -7.63 11.26 -8.08
CA GLY A 171 -6.51 11.21 -7.17
C GLY A 171 -5.19 10.84 -7.83
N GLY A 172 -4.25 11.79 -7.84
CA GLY A 172 -2.88 11.66 -8.37
C GLY A 172 -1.89 11.03 -7.38
N GLY A 173 -2.38 10.31 -6.36
CA GLY A 173 -1.54 9.60 -5.39
C GLY A 173 -0.97 8.28 -5.94
N TYR A 174 -0.22 7.55 -5.10
CA TYR A 174 0.50 6.34 -5.51
C TYR A 174 -0.39 5.27 -6.15
N ILE A 175 -1.60 5.03 -5.61
CA ILE A 175 -2.55 4.07 -6.20
C ILE A 175 -2.98 4.55 -7.59
N GLY A 176 -3.37 5.83 -7.72
CA GLY A 176 -3.77 6.41 -9.00
C GLY A 176 -2.68 6.29 -10.06
N LEU A 177 -1.42 6.55 -9.69
CA LEU A 177 -0.27 6.42 -10.58
C LEU A 177 -0.05 4.97 -11.05
N GLU A 178 -0.04 4.00 -10.12
CA GLU A 178 0.13 2.59 -10.49
C GLU A 178 -0.95 2.13 -11.49
N PHE A 179 -2.20 2.49 -11.24
CA PHE A 179 -3.30 2.15 -12.15
C PHE A 179 -3.19 2.91 -13.48
N ALA A 180 -2.72 4.17 -13.46
CA ALA A 180 -2.52 4.94 -14.68
C ALA A 180 -1.51 4.27 -15.61
N PHE A 181 -0.33 3.92 -15.11
CA PHE A 181 0.70 3.24 -15.91
C PHE A 181 0.24 1.86 -16.37
N MET A 182 -0.37 1.07 -15.47
CA MET A 182 -0.87 -0.27 -15.77
C MET A 182 -1.93 -0.26 -16.89
N PHE A 183 -2.96 0.57 -16.79
CA PHE A 183 -4.02 0.63 -17.79
C PHE A 183 -3.57 1.33 -19.07
N HIS A 184 -2.65 2.30 -18.99
CA HIS A 184 -2.00 2.84 -20.18
C HIS A 184 -1.26 1.75 -20.96
N ALA A 185 -0.47 0.90 -20.30
CA ALA A 185 0.21 -0.22 -20.94
C ALA A 185 -0.76 -1.22 -21.59
N PHE A 186 -1.93 -1.44 -21.00
CA PHE A 186 -3.04 -2.17 -21.62
C PHE A 186 -3.71 -1.40 -22.77
N GLY A 187 -3.34 -0.13 -23.02
CA GLY A 187 -3.84 0.68 -24.13
C GLY A 187 -5.12 1.47 -23.84
N SER A 188 -5.40 1.75 -22.57
CA SER A 188 -6.44 2.72 -22.20
C SER A 188 -5.93 4.16 -22.35
N GLU A 189 -6.82 5.07 -22.74
CA GLU A 189 -6.61 6.51 -22.62
C GLU A 189 -6.83 6.92 -21.16
N ILE A 190 -5.82 7.57 -20.56
CA ILE A 190 -5.82 7.87 -19.12
C ILE A 190 -5.91 9.38 -18.91
N THR A 191 -6.82 9.78 -18.00
CA THR A 191 -6.89 11.13 -17.45
C THR A 191 -6.89 11.05 -15.93
N ILE A 192 -5.92 11.69 -15.28
CA ILE A 192 -5.83 11.81 -13.82
C ILE A 192 -6.39 13.17 -13.42
N LEU A 193 -7.38 13.18 -12.53
CA LEU A 193 -7.96 14.38 -11.92
C LEU A 193 -7.52 14.44 -10.47
N ASP A 194 -6.60 15.33 -10.13
CA ASP A 194 -6.07 15.50 -8.78
C ASP A 194 -6.69 16.74 -8.11
N GLY A 195 -7.22 16.57 -6.91
CA GLY A 195 -7.82 17.66 -6.13
C GLY A 195 -6.79 18.61 -5.52
N GLY A 196 -5.53 18.21 -5.42
CA GLY A 196 -4.46 19.03 -4.90
C GLY A 196 -3.97 20.06 -5.92
N ASP A 197 -3.62 21.26 -5.44
CA ASP A 197 -3.00 22.31 -6.29
C ASP A 197 -1.56 21.97 -6.70
N ARG A 198 -0.98 20.95 -6.04
CA ARG A 198 0.41 20.53 -6.23
C ARG A 198 0.47 19.01 -6.39
N PHE A 199 0.95 18.58 -7.53
CA PHE A 199 1.15 17.15 -7.82
C PHE A 199 2.25 16.56 -6.94
N LEU A 200 2.00 15.36 -6.40
CA LEU A 200 2.89 14.62 -5.49
C LEU A 200 3.50 15.53 -4.40
N PRO A 201 2.70 16.11 -3.51
CA PRO A 201 3.17 17.13 -2.56
C PRO A 201 4.17 16.60 -1.52
N ARG A 202 4.28 15.28 -1.36
CA ARG A 202 5.22 14.63 -0.44
C ARG A 202 6.60 14.37 -1.07
N GLU A 203 6.69 14.42 -2.39
CA GLU A 203 7.95 14.27 -3.12
C GLU A 203 8.65 15.62 -3.29
N ASP A 204 9.97 15.60 -3.44
CA ASP A 204 10.73 16.76 -3.87
C ASP A 204 10.27 17.21 -5.25
N ARG A 205 10.35 18.52 -5.53
CA ARG A 205 9.80 19.10 -6.76
C ARG A 205 10.37 18.50 -8.03
N ASP A 206 11.68 18.32 -8.07
CA ASP A 206 12.38 17.74 -9.22
C ASP A 206 11.93 16.29 -9.52
N ILE A 207 11.61 15.50 -8.50
CA ILE A 207 11.07 14.14 -8.65
C ILE A 207 9.62 14.20 -9.17
N ALA A 208 8.79 15.08 -8.61
CA ALA A 208 7.41 15.23 -9.05
C ALA A 208 7.31 15.78 -10.48
N GLU A 209 8.18 16.72 -10.85
CA GLU A 209 8.27 17.27 -12.20
C GLU A 209 8.74 16.21 -13.21
N GLU A 210 9.72 15.40 -12.84
CA GLU A 210 10.17 14.29 -13.68
C GLU A 210 9.05 13.23 -13.86
N MET A 211 8.27 12.92 -12.82
CA MET A 211 7.11 12.04 -12.93
C MET A 211 6.06 12.63 -13.90
N LEU A 212 5.77 13.94 -13.80
CA LEU A 212 4.86 14.60 -14.73
C LEU A 212 5.38 14.57 -16.18
N ARG A 213 6.69 14.77 -16.36
CA ARG A 213 7.33 14.65 -17.68
C ARG A 213 7.14 13.27 -18.28
N VAL A 214 7.34 12.21 -17.47
CA VAL A 214 7.16 10.82 -17.91
C VAL A 214 5.69 10.53 -18.23
N LEU A 215 4.74 10.96 -17.39
CA LEU A 215 3.31 10.81 -17.66
C LEU A 215 2.90 11.48 -18.98
N ASN A 216 3.32 12.74 -19.17
CA ASN A 216 3.04 13.51 -20.39
C ASN A 216 3.65 12.87 -21.64
N SER A 217 4.88 12.33 -21.57
CA SER A 217 5.53 11.65 -22.69
C SER A 217 4.79 10.39 -23.14
N LYS A 218 4.07 9.75 -22.21
CA LYS A 218 3.19 8.61 -22.49
C LYS A 218 1.77 9.03 -22.89
N GLY A 219 1.45 10.33 -22.95
CA GLY A 219 0.11 10.84 -23.28
C GLY A 219 -0.91 10.70 -22.13
N ILE A 220 -0.47 10.42 -20.92
CA ILE A 220 -1.31 10.42 -19.72
C ILE A 220 -1.54 11.87 -19.28
N LYS A 221 -2.80 12.30 -19.26
CA LYS A 221 -3.18 13.67 -18.88
C LYS A 221 -3.30 13.78 -17.37
N VAL A 222 -2.73 14.83 -16.78
CA VAL A 222 -2.86 15.14 -15.34
C VAL A 222 -3.39 16.55 -15.17
N LEU A 223 -4.53 16.68 -14.52
CA LEU A 223 -5.13 17.96 -14.15
C LEU A 223 -5.10 18.11 -12.63
N GLN A 224 -4.66 19.25 -12.14
CA GLN A 224 -4.53 19.59 -10.72
C GLN A 224 -5.58 20.62 -10.30
N GLY A 225 -5.89 20.70 -9.01
CA GLY A 225 -6.87 21.61 -8.44
C GLY A 225 -8.31 21.29 -8.91
N VAL A 226 -8.59 20.04 -9.27
CA VAL A 226 -9.89 19.63 -9.81
C VAL A 226 -10.80 19.19 -8.68
N LYS A 227 -11.91 19.90 -8.49
CA LYS A 227 -13.00 19.48 -7.59
C LYS A 227 -13.98 18.61 -8.35
N ILE A 228 -14.23 17.40 -7.85
CA ILE A 228 -15.28 16.52 -8.40
C ILE A 228 -16.62 16.97 -7.81
N GLU A 229 -17.64 17.18 -8.66
CA GLU A 229 -18.94 17.67 -8.28
C GLU A 229 -20.01 16.57 -8.35
N ALA A 230 -20.00 15.78 -9.41
CA ALA A 230 -20.96 14.68 -9.59
C ALA A 230 -20.49 13.69 -10.67
N PHE A 231 -21.16 12.56 -10.71
CA PHE A 231 -21.12 11.61 -11.82
C PHE A 231 -22.50 11.54 -12.47
N ARG A 232 -22.52 11.40 -13.78
CA ARG A 232 -23.76 11.24 -14.55
C ARG A 232 -23.58 10.10 -15.55
N ASP A 233 -24.35 9.02 -15.34
CA ASP A 233 -24.37 7.92 -16.30
C ASP A 233 -25.08 8.33 -17.59
N ASN A 234 -24.45 7.97 -18.70
CA ASN A 234 -25.02 8.00 -20.03
C ASN A 234 -25.29 6.54 -20.48
N THR A 235 -25.85 6.36 -21.67
CA THR A 235 -26.16 5.02 -22.18
C THR A 235 -24.92 4.12 -22.28
N ALA A 236 -23.80 4.65 -22.76
CA ALA A 236 -22.59 3.85 -23.05
C ALA A 236 -21.39 4.16 -22.12
N ASP A 237 -21.42 5.30 -21.42
CA ASP A 237 -20.31 5.81 -20.61
C ASP A 237 -20.81 6.59 -19.41
N THR A 238 -19.92 7.20 -18.65
CA THR A 238 -20.24 8.12 -17.56
C THR A 238 -19.49 9.43 -17.72
N SER A 239 -20.12 10.52 -17.36
CA SER A 239 -19.54 11.85 -17.30
C SER A 239 -19.07 12.16 -15.89
N VAL A 240 -17.82 12.56 -15.74
CA VAL A 240 -17.26 13.12 -14.50
C VAL A 240 -17.41 14.64 -14.57
N ILE A 241 -18.29 15.20 -13.76
CA ILE A 241 -18.58 16.64 -13.70
C ILE A 241 -17.65 17.28 -12.68
N THR A 242 -16.90 18.30 -13.10
CA THR A 242 -15.87 18.91 -12.27
C THR A 242 -15.86 20.43 -12.38
N SER A 243 -15.14 21.08 -11.48
CA SER A 243 -14.88 22.53 -11.53
C SER A 243 -14.13 23.02 -12.78
N GLN A 244 -13.51 22.10 -13.53
CA GLN A 244 -12.73 22.41 -14.74
C GLN A 244 -13.35 21.84 -16.03
N GLY A 245 -14.62 21.42 -15.98
CA GLY A 245 -15.35 20.89 -17.12
C GLY A 245 -15.81 19.46 -16.93
N GLU A 246 -16.25 18.83 -18.00
CA GLU A 246 -16.81 17.50 -18.02
C GLU A 246 -15.86 16.53 -18.73
N PHE A 247 -15.63 15.35 -18.12
CA PHE A 247 -14.75 14.31 -18.65
C PHE A 247 -15.56 13.02 -18.85
N THR A 248 -15.55 12.50 -20.06
CA THR A 248 -16.25 11.24 -20.39
C THR A 248 -15.34 10.04 -20.15
N ALA A 249 -15.86 9.02 -19.47
CA ALA A 249 -15.13 7.80 -19.13
C ALA A 249 -15.97 6.54 -19.35
N ASP A 250 -15.33 5.44 -19.75
CA ASP A 250 -15.95 4.13 -19.78
C ASP A 250 -15.90 3.48 -18.37
N ALA A 251 -14.91 3.87 -17.59
CA ALA A 251 -14.80 3.57 -16.15
C ALA A 251 -14.09 4.72 -15.41
N VAL A 252 -14.40 4.89 -14.15
CA VAL A 252 -13.75 5.86 -13.26
C VAL A 252 -13.16 5.10 -12.08
N LEU A 253 -11.88 5.36 -11.78
CA LEU A 253 -11.23 4.92 -10.54
C LEU A 253 -11.27 6.04 -9.50
N VAL A 254 -11.88 5.80 -8.35
CA VAL A 254 -11.80 6.70 -7.19
C VAL A 254 -10.67 6.25 -6.28
N GLY A 255 -9.56 7.01 -6.27
CA GLY A 255 -8.33 6.71 -5.54
C GLY A 255 -7.93 7.80 -4.54
N VAL A 256 -8.89 8.35 -3.77
CA VAL A 256 -8.72 9.52 -2.88
C VAL A 256 -8.36 9.17 -1.43
N GLY A 257 -7.78 8.01 -1.20
CA GLY A 257 -7.34 7.54 0.11
C GLY A 257 -8.18 6.40 0.66
N ARG A 258 -7.98 6.09 1.95
CA ARG A 258 -8.62 4.96 2.63
C ARG A 258 -9.14 5.39 3.99
N VAL A 259 -10.12 4.66 4.52
CA VAL A 259 -10.71 4.83 5.85
C VAL A 259 -10.60 3.52 6.63
N PRO A 260 -10.40 3.56 7.97
CA PRO A 260 -10.28 2.34 8.77
C PRO A 260 -11.59 1.56 8.83
N ASN A 261 -11.50 0.22 8.89
CA ASN A 261 -12.64 -0.68 9.02
C ASN A 261 -13.03 -0.81 10.50
N THR A 262 -13.61 0.25 11.05
CA THR A 262 -14.09 0.33 12.44
C THR A 262 -15.62 0.33 12.53
N GLN A 263 -16.29 0.67 11.44
CA GLN A 263 -17.75 0.72 11.40
C GLN A 263 -18.37 -0.66 11.63
N GLY A 264 -19.33 -0.74 12.55
CA GLY A 264 -20.05 -1.96 12.87
C GLY A 264 -19.27 -2.96 13.71
N LEU A 265 -18.10 -2.58 14.24
CA LEU A 265 -17.39 -3.39 15.24
C LEU A 265 -17.96 -3.23 16.65
N GLY A 266 -18.85 -2.26 16.92
CA GLY A 266 -19.38 -2.03 18.26
C GLY A 266 -18.34 -1.48 19.26
N LEU A 267 -17.35 -0.70 18.78
CA LEU A 267 -16.21 -0.22 19.58
C LEU A 267 -16.62 0.51 20.86
N ALA A 268 -17.72 1.30 20.80
CA ALA A 268 -18.24 2.02 21.95
C ALA A 268 -18.67 1.06 23.10
N ASN A 269 -19.20 -0.13 22.79
CA ASN A 269 -19.58 -1.12 23.78
C ASN A 269 -18.37 -1.64 24.58
N ALA A 270 -17.18 -1.64 23.92
CA ALA A 270 -15.94 -2.04 24.57
C ALA A 270 -15.17 -0.85 25.17
N GLY A 271 -15.71 0.38 25.09
CA GLY A 271 -15.01 1.60 25.51
C GLY A 271 -13.72 1.85 24.72
N ILE A 272 -13.74 1.53 23.43
CA ILE A 272 -12.62 1.76 22.50
C ILE A 272 -12.88 3.07 21.75
N GLU A 273 -11.95 4.00 21.84
CA GLU A 273 -12.01 5.31 21.20
C GLU A 273 -11.27 5.31 19.87
N THR A 274 -11.69 6.21 18.98
CA THR A 274 -11.06 6.46 17.68
C THR A 274 -10.68 7.93 17.55
N ASP A 275 -9.70 8.22 16.68
CA ASP A 275 -9.41 9.57 16.25
C ASP A 275 -10.53 10.13 15.33
N PRO A 276 -10.51 11.43 14.98
CA PRO A 276 -11.49 12.02 14.07
C PRO A 276 -11.56 11.38 12.67
N SER A 277 -10.51 10.67 12.26
CA SER A 277 -10.46 9.93 10.99
C SER A 277 -10.97 8.50 11.12
N GLY A 278 -11.33 8.06 12.33
CA GLY A 278 -11.89 6.75 12.65
C GLY A 278 -10.87 5.68 13.00
N PHE A 279 -9.55 5.99 13.08
CA PHE A 279 -8.53 5.03 13.51
C PHE A 279 -8.59 4.77 15.00
N ILE A 280 -8.42 3.52 15.40
CA ILE A 280 -8.41 3.13 16.82
C ILE A 280 -7.21 3.77 17.51
N LEU A 281 -7.45 4.46 18.64
CA LEU A 281 -6.41 5.07 19.44
C LEU A 281 -5.61 4.00 20.20
N VAL A 282 -4.32 3.96 19.95
CA VAL A 282 -3.39 3.02 20.55
C VAL A 282 -2.15 3.73 21.11
N ASP A 283 -1.50 3.11 22.08
CA ASP A 283 -0.19 3.51 22.57
C ASP A 283 0.95 3.11 21.60
N ASP A 284 2.21 3.38 21.96
CA ASP A 284 3.36 3.01 21.15
C ASP A 284 3.60 1.49 21.06
N HIS A 285 2.99 0.72 21.95
CA HIS A 285 3.00 -0.74 21.93
C HIS A 285 1.78 -1.35 21.22
N LEU A 286 0.98 -0.51 20.53
CA LEU A 286 -0.25 -0.91 19.82
C LEU A 286 -1.37 -1.42 20.73
N ARG A 287 -1.31 -1.19 22.06
CA ARG A 287 -2.44 -1.44 22.94
C ARG A 287 -3.48 -0.36 22.76
N VAL A 288 -4.73 -0.74 22.74
CA VAL A 288 -5.85 0.21 22.72
C VAL A 288 -5.80 1.04 24.01
N GLN A 289 -5.93 2.36 23.89
CA GLN A 289 -5.86 3.27 25.03
C GLN A 289 -6.86 2.88 26.11
N GLY A 290 -6.38 2.85 27.38
CA GLY A 290 -7.19 2.43 28.51
C GLY A 290 -7.48 0.92 28.63
N LYS A 291 -6.90 0.09 27.74
CA LYS A 291 -7.06 -1.38 27.76
C LYS A 291 -5.69 -2.06 27.85
N ASN A 292 -5.60 -3.11 28.68
CA ASN A 292 -4.36 -3.89 28.83
C ASN A 292 -4.40 -5.25 28.12
N HIS A 293 -5.54 -5.61 27.54
CA HIS A 293 -5.82 -6.90 26.92
C HIS A 293 -6.36 -6.78 25.47
N ILE A 294 -6.41 -5.57 24.92
CA ILE A 294 -6.84 -5.31 23.53
C ILE A 294 -5.74 -4.57 22.79
N TRP A 295 -5.40 -5.05 21.60
CA TRP A 295 -4.46 -4.44 20.67
C TRP A 295 -5.13 -4.15 19.33
N ALA A 296 -4.66 -3.12 18.61
CA ALA A 296 -5.01 -2.92 17.22
C ALA A 296 -3.73 -2.82 16.37
N MET A 297 -3.70 -3.51 15.21
CA MET A 297 -2.53 -3.65 14.37
C MET A 297 -2.84 -3.33 12.89
N GLY A 298 -1.88 -2.76 12.19
CA GLY A 298 -2.00 -2.40 10.78
C GLY A 298 -2.85 -1.15 10.56
N ASP A 299 -3.49 -1.08 9.39
CA ASP A 299 -4.17 0.13 8.93
C ASP A 299 -5.22 0.65 9.92
N VAL A 300 -5.94 -0.24 10.62
CA VAL A 300 -6.99 0.14 11.57
C VAL A 300 -6.48 0.93 12.77
N ALA A 301 -5.19 0.80 13.11
CA ALA A 301 -4.50 1.50 14.20
C ALA A 301 -3.79 2.79 13.74
N GLY A 302 -4.05 3.27 12.51
CA GLY A 302 -3.35 4.44 11.96
C GLY A 302 -1.88 4.21 11.63
N SER A 303 -1.40 2.96 11.62
CA SER A 303 -0.06 2.63 11.11
C SER A 303 0.02 2.92 9.61
N PRO A 304 1.20 3.30 9.08
CA PRO A 304 1.37 3.45 7.64
C PRO A 304 0.86 2.24 6.86
N MET A 305 0.01 2.47 5.86
CA MET A 305 -0.80 1.43 5.20
C MET A 305 0.02 0.54 4.26
N PHE A 306 1.01 -0.15 4.81
CA PHE A 306 1.86 -1.11 4.08
C PHE A 306 1.85 -2.48 4.76
N THR A 307 1.87 -3.52 3.95
CA THR A 307 1.87 -4.90 4.44
C THR A 307 3.06 -5.20 5.35
N TYR A 308 4.24 -4.64 5.06
CA TYR A 308 5.43 -4.82 5.88
C TYR A 308 5.37 -4.03 7.19
N ILE A 309 4.64 -2.92 7.26
CA ILE A 309 4.36 -2.20 8.50
C ILE A 309 3.37 -2.98 9.36
N SER A 310 2.32 -3.53 8.76
CA SER A 310 1.42 -4.45 9.50
C SER A 310 2.17 -5.67 10.06
N LEU A 311 3.18 -6.18 9.33
CA LEU A 311 4.08 -7.23 9.84
C LEU A 311 4.97 -6.73 10.98
N ASP A 312 5.40 -5.48 10.94
CA ASP A 312 6.18 -4.88 12.02
C ASP A 312 5.34 -4.63 13.27
N ASP A 313 4.06 -4.24 13.10
CA ASP A 313 3.10 -4.16 14.20
C ASP A 313 2.96 -5.51 14.93
N TYR A 314 2.87 -6.62 14.16
CA TYR A 314 2.93 -7.96 14.76
C TYR A 314 4.20 -8.16 15.59
N ARG A 315 5.37 -7.72 15.11
CA ARG A 315 6.63 -7.88 15.86
C ARG A 315 6.63 -7.08 17.17
N ILE A 316 6.04 -5.90 17.18
CA ILE A 316 5.87 -5.07 18.40
C ILE A 316 4.98 -5.80 19.41
N VAL A 317 3.83 -6.31 18.97
CA VAL A 317 2.92 -7.05 19.85
C VAL A 317 3.54 -8.36 20.34
N ARG A 318 4.25 -9.07 19.45
CA ARG A 318 4.96 -10.30 19.81
C ARG A 318 5.98 -10.08 20.93
N GLU A 319 6.75 -8.99 20.88
CA GLU A 319 7.75 -8.67 21.91
C GLU A 319 7.11 -8.43 23.29
N GLN A 320 5.89 -7.87 23.32
CA GLN A 320 5.16 -7.71 24.59
C GLN A 320 4.65 -9.04 25.14
N LEU A 321 4.31 -9.99 24.27
CA LEU A 321 3.74 -11.29 24.69
C LEU A 321 4.81 -12.32 25.07
N PHE A 322 5.97 -12.30 24.41
CA PHE A 322 6.99 -13.34 24.47
C PHE A 322 8.42 -12.85 24.62
N GLY A 323 8.65 -11.54 24.53
CA GLY A 323 9.97 -10.93 24.64
C GLY A 323 10.13 -10.08 25.88
N ASP A 324 11.01 -9.08 25.80
CA ASP A 324 11.28 -8.13 26.88
C ASP A 324 10.33 -6.92 26.90
N GLY A 325 9.42 -6.85 25.93
CA GLY A 325 8.39 -5.81 25.82
C GLY A 325 8.88 -4.41 25.44
N LYS A 326 10.17 -4.23 25.10
CA LYS A 326 10.74 -2.90 24.85
C LYS A 326 10.39 -2.35 23.47
N ARG A 327 10.30 -3.22 22.44
CA ARG A 327 10.02 -2.80 21.07
C ARG A 327 8.71 -2.04 20.96
N ASN A 328 8.74 -0.88 20.31
CA ASN A 328 7.59 0.00 20.13
C ASN A 328 7.60 0.70 18.77
N ARG A 329 6.56 1.49 18.43
CA ARG A 329 6.45 2.19 17.14
C ARG A 329 7.52 3.27 16.95
N ALA A 330 7.98 3.92 18.03
CA ALA A 330 9.00 4.96 17.95
C ALA A 330 10.39 4.40 17.57
N ASP A 331 10.62 3.09 17.77
CA ASP A 331 11.85 2.43 17.36
C ASP A 331 11.93 2.18 15.84
N ARG A 332 10.87 2.50 15.10
CA ARG A 332 10.89 2.34 13.64
C ARG A 332 11.85 3.33 13.01
N THR A 333 12.98 2.83 12.57
CA THR A 333 13.87 3.58 11.67
C THR A 333 13.17 3.85 10.34
N PRO A 334 13.64 4.79 9.52
CA PRO A 334 13.07 5.03 8.19
C PRO A 334 12.93 3.72 7.40
N PHE A 335 11.80 3.51 6.78
CA PHE A 335 11.52 2.33 5.96
C PHE A 335 11.32 2.74 4.49
N PRO A 336 11.69 1.86 3.54
CA PRO A 336 11.53 2.17 2.13
C PRO A 336 10.05 2.12 1.71
N THR A 337 9.69 2.98 0.77
CA THR A 337 8.42 2.94 0.05
C THR A 337 8.68 2.78 -1.44
N ALA A 338 7.75 2.15 -2.15
CA ALA A 338 7.82 2.03 -3.60
C ALA A 338 6.44 2.17 -4.23
N THR A 339 6.39 2.92 -5.34
CA THR A 339 5.25 3.03 -6.25
C THR A 339 5.65 2.34 -7.54
N PHE A 340 4.86 1.37 -7.96
CA PHE A 340 5.16 0.51 -9.11
C PHE A 340 4.65 1.14 -10.41
N THR A 341 5.25 2.28 -10.74
CA THR A 341 5.11 2.98 -12.02
C THR A 341 6.14 2.45 -13.03
N GLU A 342 6.20 3.01 -14.22
CA GLU A 342 7.19 2.67 -15.23
C GLU A 342 7.94 3.95 -15.68
N PRO A 343 9.19 4.15 -15.18
CA PRO A 343 9.91 3.32 -14.20
C PRO A 343 9.34 3.43 -12.79
N PRO A 344 9.67 2.49 -11.87
CA PRO A 344 9.23 2.56 -10.48
C PRO A 344 9.89 3.71 -9.71
N LEU A 345 9.11 4.34 -8.81
CA LEU A 345 9.57 5.36 -7.87
C LEU A 345 9.70 4.75 -6.47
N ALA A 346 10.88 4.82 -5.88
CA ALA A 346 11.15 4.34 -4.53
C ALA A 346 11.85 5.40 -3.67
N HIS A 347 11.53 5.44 -2.39
CA HIS A 347 12.08 6.43 -1.46
C HIS A 347 12.35 5.82 -0.08
N ILE A 348 13.37 6.33 0.59
CA ILE A 348 13.65 6.08 2.00
C ILE A 348 14.31 7.31 2.66
N GLY A 349 13.97 7.57 3.91
CA GLY A 349 14.57 8.62 4.73
C GLY A 349 14.00 10.01 4.49
N LEU A 350 14.82 11.04 4.54
CA LEU A 350 14.41 12.43 4.40
C LEU A 350 14.44 12.86 2.93
N THR A 351 13.41 13.58 2.49
CA THR A 351 13.48 14.36 1.26
C THR A 351 14.45 15.54 1.45
N GLU A 352 14.92 16.15 0.37
CA GLU A 352 15.73 17.37 0.44
C GLU A 352 15.03 18.47 1.27
N THR A 353 13.75 18.68 0.98
CA THR A 353 12.93 19.66 1.71
C THR A 353 12.86 19.35 3.21
N ALA A 354 12.62 18.10 3.59
CA ALA A 354 12.54 17.70 5.00
C ALA A 354 13.91 17.83 5.70
N ALA A 355 14.98 17.47 5.02
CA ALA A 355 16.35 17.60 5.57
C ALA A 355 16.73 19.06 5.80
N GLN A 356 16.46 19.96 4.86
CA GLN A 356 16.67 21.40 5.02
C GLN A 356 15.83 21.98 6.17
N GLN A 357 14.56 21.60 6.30
CA GLN A 357 13.68 22.02 7.39
C GLN A 357 14.14 21.52 8.76
N SER A 358 14.89 20.43 8.83
CA SER A 358 15.50 19.94 10.08
C SER A 358 16.70 20.74 10.55
N GLY A 359 17.11 21.79 9.82
CA GLY A 359 18.26 22.64 10.13
C GLY A 359 19.62 22.00 9.80
N ARG A 360 19.65 20.86 9.12
CA ARG A 360 20.90 20.20 8.69
C ARG A 360 21.46 20.87 7.45
N GLU A 361 22.76 21.04 7.41
CA GLU A 361 23.47 21.34 6.17
C GLU A 361 23.63 20.07 5.36
N VAL A 362 23.10 20.06 4.12
CA VAL A 362 23.03 18.86 3.29
C VAL A 362 23.67 19.07 1.94
N LYS A 363 24.28 17.99 1.43
CA LYS A 363 24.63 17.85 0.03
C LYS A 363 23.54 17.07 -0.67
N VAL A 364 23.03 17.61 -1.78
CA VAL A 364 22.05 16.97 -2.64
C VAL A 364 22.74 16.48 -3.90
N LEU A 365 22.69 15.18 -4.13
CA LEU A 365 23.32 14.51 -5.25
C LEU A 365 22.24 14.03 -6.21
N LYS A 366 22.46 14.15 -7.50
CA LYS A 366 21.48 13.78 -8.53
C LYS A 366 22.18 13.07 -9.68
N LEU A 367 21.49 12.07 -10.22
CA LEU A 367 21.92 11.36 -11.44
C LEU A 367 20.68 11.06 -12.28
N LYS A 368 20.70 11.45 -13.57
CA LYS A 368 19.64 11.03 -14.49
C LYS A 368 19.76 9.55 -14.82
N ALA A 369 18.64 8.86 -14.95
CA ALA A 369 18.61 7.43 -15.22
C ALA A 369 19.28 7.08 -16.57
N ASP A 370 19.22 7.97 -17.56
CA ASP A 370 19.87 7.80 -18.86
C ASP A 370 21.41 7.80 -18.82
N ALA A 371 22.02 8.22 -17.72
CA ALA A 371 23.47 8.09 -17.51
C ALA A 371 23.90 6.63 -17.23
N ILE A 372 22.96 5.76 -16.80
CA ILE A 372 23.28 4.39 -16.39
C ILE A 372 23.28 3.46 -17.61
N PRO A 373 24.38 2.74 -17.89
CA PRO A 373 24.45 1.84 -19.06
C PRO A 373 23.34 0.79 -19.09
N LYS A 374 23.02 0.19 -17.95
CA LYS A 374 21.96 -0.82 -17.85
C LYS A 374 20.57 -0.26 -18.18
N ALA A 375 20.27 0.98 -17.84
CA ALA A 375 19.01 1.63 -18.21
C ALA A 375 18.85 1.73 -19.73
N LYS A 376 19.96 2.00 -20.47
CA LYS A 376 19.98 1.99 -21.93
C LYS A 376 19.75 0.60 -22.52
N ILE A 377 20.36 -0.43 -21.91
CA ILE A 377 20.17 -1.83 -22.33
C ILE A 377 18.68 -2.24 -22.17
N LEU A 378 18.02 -1.76 -21.12
CA LEU A 378 16.61 -2.05 -20.83
C LEU A 378 15.64 -1.18 -21.65
N ASN A 379 16.12 -0.13 -22.35
CA ASN A 379 15.31 0.93 -22.94
C ASN A 379 14.42 1.64 -21.91
N GLN A 380 14.87 1.75 -20.65
CA GLN A 380 14.19 2.38 -19.52
C GLN A 380 15.06 3.52 -18.99
N THR A 381 15.22 4.57 -19.79
CA THR A 381 16.13 5.70 -19.52
C THR A 381 15.45 6.87 -18.82
N ASP A 382 14.15 6.83 -18.63
CA ASP A 382 13.41 7.86 -17.90
C ASP A 382 13.74 7.81 -16.40
N GLY A 383 13.75 9.02 -15.80
CA GLY A 383 13.79 9.17 -14.36
C GLY A 383 15.03 9.87 -13.80
N LEU A 384 15.03 9.99 -12.49
CA LEU A 384 16.02 10.74 -11.71
C LEU A 384 16.32 10.01 -10.39
N LEU A 385 17.59 9.77 -10.12
CA LEU A 385 18.09 9.29 -8.83
C LEU A 385 18.55 10.49 -8.01
N LYS A 386 18.23 10.51 -6.72
CA LYS A 386 18.56 11.60 -5.81
C LYS A 386 18.99 11.04 -4.46
N ALA A 387 20.06 11.61 -3.88
CA ALA A 387 20.50 11.30 -2.53
C ALA A 387 20.69 12.60 -1.72
N VAL A 388 20.30 12.57 -0.47
CA VAL A 388 20.47 13.64 0.51
C VAL A 388 21.47 13.14 1.55
N VAL A 389 22.59 13.83 1.68
CA VAL A 389 23.72 13.44 2.52
C VAL A 389 24.04 14.59 3.48
N ASP A 390 24.27 14.29 4.74
CA ASP A 390 24.74 15.27 5.72
C ASP A 390 26.12 15.79 5.32
N ALA A 391 26.24 17.11 5.20
CA ALA A 391 27.46 17.76 4.67
C ALA A 391 28.68 17.57 5.56
N HIS A 392 28.51 17.38 6.86
CA HIS A 392 29.58 17.25 7.83
C HIS A 392 29.96 15.81 8.11
N SER A 393 28.96 14.96 8.41
CA SER A 393 29.21 13.56 8.77
C SER A 393 29.36 12.63 7.57
N GLY A 394 28.82 12.99 6.41
CA GLY A 394 28.70 12.12 5.25
C GLY A 394 27.64 11.01 5.41
N GLU A 395 26.76 11.12 6.40
CA GLU A 395 25.66 10.18 6.64
C GLU A 395 24.60 10.31 5.55
N ILE A 396 24.09 9.18 5.06
CA ILE A 396 22.98 9.16 4.09
C ILE A 396 21.68 9.42 4.87
N LEU A 397 21.06 10.57 4.61
CA LEU A 397 19.81 10.98 5.27
C LEU A 397 18.57 10.51 4.52
N GLY A 398 18.67 10.41 3.21
CA GLY A 398 17.57 9.93 2.40
C GLY A 398 17.98 9.66 0.95
N VAL A 399 17.22 8.80 0.29
CA VAL A 399 17.44 8.44 -1.11
C VAL A 399 16.09 8.28 -1.80
N THR A 400 15.98 8.89 -2.98
CA THR A 400 14.85 8.70 -3.90
C THR A 400 15.39 8.16 -5.22
N LEU A 401 14.85 7.03 -5.65
CA LEU A 401 15.18 6.37 -6.89
C LEU A 401 13.94 6.36 -7.79
N PHE A 402 13.97 7.11 -8.88
CA PHE A 402 12.98 7.02 -9.92
C PHE A 402 13.69 6.49 -11.16
N CYS A 403 13.77 5.17 -11.28
CA CYS A 403 14.52 4.47 -12.34
C CYS A 403 14.11 2.99 -12.39
N ALA A 404 14.56 2.26 -13.40
CA ALA A 404 14.42 0.80 -13.46
C ALA A 404 14.94 0.15 -12.16
N GLU A 405 14.30 -0.92 -11.71
CA GLU A 405 14.68 -1.72 -10.51
C GLU A 405 14.72 -0.91 -9.19
N ALA A 406 14.20 0.32 -9.15
CA ALA A 406 14.25 1.17 -7.96
C ALA A 406 13.66 0.49 -6.72
N HIS A 407 12.57 -0.26 -6.88
CA HIS A 407 11.87 -0.98 -5.80
C HIS A 407 12.70 -2.11 -5.17
N GLU A 408 13.68 -2.67 -5.88
CA GLU A 408 14.62 -3.64 -5.34
C GLU A 408 15.84 -2.94 -4.73
N ILE A 409 16.41 -1.97 -5.44
CA ILE A 409 17.66 -1.28 -5.06
C ILE A 409 17.47 -0.46 -3.78
N ILE A 410 16.30 0.14 -3.55
CA ILE A 410 16.03 0.97 -2.37
C ILE A 410 16.27 0.21 -1.06
N ASN A 411 16.14 -1.12 -1.05
CA ASN A 411 16.38 -1.95 0.13
C ASN A 411 17.84 -1.96 0.59
N LEU A 412 18.80 -1.67 -0.29
CA LEU A 412 20.20 -1.48 0.07
C LEU A 412 20.36 -0.27 1.01
N PHE A 413 19.59 0.79 0.75
CA PHE A 413 19.62 2.01 1.57
C PHE A 413 18.93 1.85 2.91
N LYS A 414 17.99 0.90 3.05
CA LYS A 414 17.46 0.54 4.38
C LYS A 414 18.57 0.03 5.28
N MET A 415 19.43 -0.88 4.81
CA MET A 415 20.56 -1.36 5.57
C MET A 415 21.63 -0.27 5.74
N ALA A 416 21.90 0.52 4.69
CA ALA A 416 22.89 1.60 4.76
C ALA A 416 22.52 2.64 5.82
N ILE A 417 21.26 3.05 5.92
CA ILE A 417 20.78 4.01 6.92
C ILE A 417 20.79 3.40 8.32
N ASP A 418 20.30 2.16 8.50
CA ASP A 418 20.25 1.50 9.80
C ASP A 418 21.63 1.32 10.41
N PHE A 419 22.62 0.98 9.58
CA PHE A 419 24.02 0.79 10.00
C PHE A 419 24.90 2.03 9.83
N ARG A 420 24.30 3.19 9.49
CA ARG A 420 25.01 4.47 9.29
C ARG A 420 26.19 4.35 8.32
N VAL A 421 26.00 3.61 7.24
CA VAL A 421 27.01 3.46 6.19
C VAL A 421 27.26 4.84 5.56
N PRO A 422 28.50 5.35 5.53
CA PRO A 422 28.76 6.68 4.99
C PRO A 422 28.64 6.69 3.45
N ALA A 423 28.21 7.81 2.89
CA ALA A 423 28.02 8.00 1.46
C ALA A 423 29.27 7.64 0.63
N ARG A 424 30.48 7.95 1.13
CA ARG A 424 31.76 7.57 0.51
C ARG A 424 31.95 6.06 0.34
N TYR A 425 31.31 5.24 1.17
CA TYR A 425 31.35 3.80 1.01
C TYR A 425 30.57 3.37 -0.23
N VAL A 426 29.37 3.91 -0.43
CA VAL A 426 28.55 3.62 -1.61
C VAL A 426 29.25 4.10 -2.88
N LYS A 427 29.88 5.30 -2.85
CA LYS A 427 30.71 5.82 -3.95
C LYS A 427 31.80 4.83 -4.40
N ASN A 428 32.46 4.15 -3.46
CA ASN A 428 33.60 3.28 -3.71
C ASN A 428 33.25 1.78 -3.71
N GLN A 429 31.96 1.44 -3.56
CA GLN A 429 31.50 0.06 -3.54
C GLN A 429 31.71 -0.62 -4.90
N ILE A 430 32.09 -1.90 -4.88
CA ILE A 430 32.18 -2.72 -6.09
C ILE A 430 30.78 -3.28 -6.37
N PHE A 431 30.15 -2.78 -7.41
CA PHE A 431 28.87 -3.31 -7.92
C PHE A 431 29.13 -4.22 -9.13
N THR A 432 28.24 -5.19 -9.34
CA THR A 432 28.26 -6.02 -10.55
C THR A 432 27.90 -5.19 -11.78
N HIS A 433 28.53 -5.51 -12.92
CA HIS A 433 28.27 -4.85 -14.22
C HIS A 433 27.70 -5.84 -15.25
N PRO A 434 26.72 -5.46 -16.10
CA PRO A 434 25.97 -4.21 -16.06
C PRO A 434 24.72 -4.32 -15.19
N THR A 435 24.54 -3.41 -14.25
CA THR A 435 23.35 -3.32 -13.37
C THR A 435 22.88 -1.87 -13.22
N ILE A 436 21.64 -1.67 -12.75
CA ILE A 436 21.20 -0.32 -12.34
C ILE A 436 21.94 0.11 -11.07
N ALA A 437 22.24 -0.84 -10.16
CA ALA A 437 22.89 -0.54 -8.89
C ALA A 437 24.30 0.06 -9.05
N GLU A 438 25.06 -0.23 -10.12
CA GLU A 438 26.38 0.40 -10.35
C GLU A 438 26.29 1.91 -10.55
N GLY A 439 25.15 2.43 -11.03
CA GLY A 439 24.90 3.88 -11.13
C GLY A 439 24.94 4.60 -9.78
N LEU A 440 24.89 3.87 -8.67
CA LEU A 440 25.05 4.46 -7.33
C LEU A 440 26.46 5.01 -7.12
N ASN A 441 27.51 4.43 -7.74
CA ASN A 441 28.85 5.02 -7.69
C ASN A 441 28.83 6.45 -8.26
N ASP A 442 28.17 6.65 -9.41
CA ASP A 442 28.07 7.94 -10.07
C ASP A 442 27.16 8.90 -9.30
N LEU A 443 26.02 8.40 -8.76
CA LEU A 443 25.14 9.21 -7.92
C LEU A 443 25.89 9.81 -6.73
N PHE A 444 26.76 9.02 -6.08
CA PHE A 444 27.52 9.44 -4.90
C PHE A 444 28.90 10.03 -5.25
N ALA A 445 29.24 10.24 -6.51
CA ALA A 445 30.55 10.75 -6.92
C ALA A 445 30.92 12.11 -6.29
N GLY A 446 29.94 12.94 -5.95
CA GLY A 446 30.14 14.24 -5.28
C GLY A 446 30.42 14.15 -3.76
N CYS A 447 30.51 12.94 -3.17
CA CYS A 447 30.85 12.75 -1.75
C CYS A 447 32.34 12.62 -1.51
#